data_ca34721ee52d33c9e6a2b59b9ebbb48b
#
_entry.id   ca34721ee52d33c9e6a2b59b9ebbb48b
#
_cell.length_a   1.000
_cell.length_b   1.000
_cell.length_c   1.000
_cell.angle_alpha   90.00
_cell.angle_beta   90.00
_cell.angle_gamma   90.00
#
_symmetry.space_group_name_H-M   'P 1'
#
loop_
_entity.id
_entity.type
_entity.pdbx_description
1 polymer ?
#
loop_
_entity_poly.entity_id
_entity_poly.type
_entity_poly.pdbx_seq_one_letter_code
_entity_poly.pdbx_strand_id
1 'polypeptide(L)'
;SPTFVNYNRTYQHFLEDGKQLIWMSERDNWAHLYMIDVVKGKVKHQITKGEWVVRRVLKVDEPNQTIYFTASGVNPDEDPYHVHYYKIGFDGKNMVSLTPQDGNHSAVFNHDYTMLIDKYSKVNEAPITMVTAINKDNTITSQEVAHADISKIKDAGWVAPEIFVAPGRDGKTPMWGI
;
A
#
# COMPACT_ATOMS: atom_id res chain seq x y z
N SER A 1 -15.78 -10.64 13.71
CA SER A 1 -15.91 -9.35 13.02
C SER A 1 -17.38 -9.07 12.78
N PRO A 2 -17.87 -7.84 12.97
CA PRO A 2 -19.23 -7.46 12.58
C PRO A 2 -19.37 -7.33 11.05
N THR A 3 -18.28 -7.35 10.33
CA THR A 3 -18.21 -7.19 8.89
C THR A 3 -17.91 -8.51 8.18
N PHE A 4 -18.08 -8.53 6.87
CA PHE A 4 -17.74 -9.67 6.03
C PHE A 4 -16.24 -9.95 6.06
N VAL A 5 -15.87 -11.21 6.22
CA VAL A 5 -14.45 -11.65 6.18
C VAL A 5 -14.15 -12.18 4.78
N ASN A 6 -13.24 -11.51 4.07
CA ASN A 6 -12.76 -11.98 2.77
C ASN A 6 -11.64 -13.01 2.96
N TYR A 7 -11.95 -14.29 2.76
CA TYR A 7 -10.98 -15.40 2.91
C TYR A 7 -9.75 -15.27 2.01
N ASN A 8 -9.87 -14.63 0.85
CA ASN A 8 -8.75 -14.46 -0.09
C ASN A 8 -7.77 -13.35 0.31
N ARG A 9 -8.08 -12.61 1.37
CA ARG A 9 -7.26 -11.48 1.87
C ARG A 9 -6.82 -11.67 3.32
N THR A 10 -6.84 -12.89 3.82
CA THR A 10 -6.30 -13.18 5.15
C THR A 10 -4.78 -13.26 5.09
N TYR A 11 -4.12 -12.68 6.10
CA TYR A 11 -2.68 -12.79 6.28
C TYR A 11 -2.36 -13.14 7.73
N GLN A 12 -1.40 -14.04 7.90
CA GLN A 12 -0.87 -14.41 9.19
C GLN A 12 0.62 -14.73 9.07
N HIS A 13 1.39 -14.29 10.05
CA HIS A 13 2.82 -14.56 10.14
C HIS A 13 3.21 -14.74 11.61
N PHE A 14 3.60 -15.96 12.00
CA PHE A 14 4.16 -16.21 13.32
C PHE A 14 5.59 -15.72 13.35
N LEU A 15 5.95 -14.95 14.39
CA LEU A 15 7.33 -14.57 14.60
C LEU A 15 8.17 -15.79 15.04
N GLU A 16 9.48 -15.72 14.84
CA GLU A 16 10.41 -16.84 15.12
C GLU A 16 10.32 -17.33 16.58
N ASP A 17 9.96 -16.45 17.54
CA ASP A 17 9.77 -16.83 18.94
C ASP A 17 8.54 -17.71 19.20
N GLY A 18 7.65 -17.87 18.19
CA GLY A 18 6.39 -18.60 18.28
C GLY A 18 5.36 -18.03 19.25
N LYS A 19 5.65 -16.89 19.91
CA LYS A 19 4.81 -16.26 20.93
C LYS A 19 3.96 -15.10 20.39
N GLN A 20 4.33 -14.58 19.25
CA GLN A 20 3.68 -13.46 18.62
C GLN A 20 3.27 -13.78 17.19
N LEU A 21 2.19 -13.16 16.76
CA LEU A 21 1.60 -13.35 15.43
C LEU A 21 1.20 -11.99 14.87
N ILE A 22 1.65 -11.68 13.65
CA ILE A 22 1.11 -10.58 12.85
C ILE A 22 -0.12 -11.10 12.13
N TRP A 23 -1.26 -10.48 12.39
CA TRP A 23 -2.56 -10.88 11.85
C TRP A 23 -3.22 -9.73 11.10
N MET A 24 -3.73 -9.98 9.90
CA MET A 24 -4.59 -9.04 9.18
C MET A 24 -6.06 -9.26 9.59
N SER A 25 -6.74 -8.18 9.96
CA SER A 25 -8.14 -8.24 10.42
C SER A 25 -8.91 -6.97 10.02
N GLU A 26 -10.19 -7.14 9.69
CA GLU A 26 -11.14 -6.06 9.37
C GLU A 26 -12.03 -5.68 10.57
N ARG A 27 -11.54 -5.90 11.80
CA ARG A 27 -12.33 -5.73 13.03
C ARG A 27 -12.77 -4.30 13.34
N ASP A 28 -12.12 -3.31 12.74
CA ASP A 28 -12.40 -1.87 12.84
C ASP A 28 -12.99 -1.27 11.55
N ASN A 29 -13.56 -2.11 10.68
CA ASN A 29 -14.11 -1.82 9.35
C ASN A 29 -13.07 -1.66 8.23
N TRP A 30 -11.78 -1.67 8.55
CA TRP A 30 -10.68 -1.54 7.59
C TRP A 30 -9.72 -2.72 7.75
N ALA A 31 -9.13 -3.18 6.64
CA ALA A 31 -8.14 -4.26 6.68
C ALA A 31 -6.82 -3.74 7.24
N HIS A 32 -6.52 -4.08 8.49
CA HIS A 32 -5.33 -3.65 9.20
C HIS A 32 -4.53 -4.80 9.81
N LEU A 33 -3.26 -4.52 10.13
CA LEU A 33 -2.36 -5.45 10.79
C LEU A 33 -2.41 -5.26 12.31
N TYR A 34 -2.41 -6.38 13.01
CA TYR A 34 -2.44 -6.47 14.48
C TYR A 34 -1.33 -7.38 14.99
N MET A 35 -0.70 -7.01 16.08
CA MET A 35 0.17 -7.88 16.84
C MET A 35 -0.66 -8.67 17.86
N ILE A 36 -0.58 -9.98 17.80
CA ILE A 36 -1.28 -10.92 18.70
C ILE A 36 -0.27 -11.57 19.64
N ASP A 37 -0.59 -11.64 20.92
CA ASP A 37 0.08 -12.51 21.89
C ASP A 37 -0.57 -13.91 21.78
N VAL A 38 0.18 -14.85 21.21
CA VAL A 38 -0.32 -16.21 20.94
C VAL A 38 -0.55 -16.98 22.23
N VAL A 39 0.31 -16.75 23.25
CA VAL A 39 0.22 -17.46 24.54
C VAL A 39 -1.03 -17.04 25.30
N LYS A 40 -1.37 -15.75 25.28
CA LYS A 40 -2.56 -15.21 25.94
C LYS A 40 -3.81 -15.22 25.07
N GLY A 41 -3.67 -15.48 23.76
CA GLY A 41 -4.78 -15.39 22.80
C GLY A 41 -5.39 -13.99 22.67
N LYS A 42 -4.58 -12.92 22.82
CA LYS A 42 -5.06 -11.53 22.87
C LYS A 42 -4.30 -10.62 21.92
N VAL A 43 -5.00 -9.60 21.42
CA VAL A 43 -4.36 -8.49 20.68
C VAL A 43 -3.45 -7.73 21.65
N LYS A 44 -2.16 -7.59 21.29
CA LYS A 44 -1.22 -6.71 21.99
C LYS A 44 -1.46 -5.25 21.60
N HIS A 45 -1.49 -4.97 20.31
CA HIS A 45 -1.75 -3.66 19.74
C HIS A 45 -2.09 -3.76 18.25
N GLN A 46 -2.64 -2.70 17.72
CA GLN A 46 -2.85 -2.48 16.29
C GLN A 46 -1.58 -1.88 15.70
N ILE A 47 -1.07 -2.45 14.59
CA ILE A 47 0.15 -1.99 13.90
C ILE A 47 -0.20 -0.90 12.89
N THR A 48 -1.17 -1.14 12.02
CA THR A 48 -1.66 -0.16 11.05
C THR A 48 -3.06 0.30 11.41
N LYS A 49 -3.40 1.58 11.18
CA LYS A 49 -4.70 2.15 11.52
C LYS A 49 -5.06 3.34 10.62
N GLY A 50 -6.34 3.59 10.43
CA GLY A 50 -6.86 4.71 9.63
C GLY A 50 -8.05 4.28 8.78
N GLU A 51 -8.60 5.20 7.99
CA GLU A 51 -9.70 4.94 7.07
C GLU A 51 -9.18 4.50 5.69
N TRP A 52 -8.35 3.45 5.69
CA TRP A 52 -7.68 2.89 4.51
C TRP A 52 -7.39 1.39 4.72
N VAL A 53 -6.95 0.70 3.69
CA VAL A 53 -6.79 -0.75 3.72
C VAL A 53 -5.35 -1.19 3.42
N VAL A 54 -4.83 -2.14 4.19
CA VAL A 54 -3.68 -2.96 3.80
C VAL A 54 -4.13 -3.91 2.70
N ARG A 55 -3.42 -3.88 1.56
CA ARG A 55 -3.73 -4.75 0.42
C ARG A 55 -2.97 -6.08 0.49
N ARG A 56 -1.68 -6.01 0.81
CA ARG A 56 -0.79 -7.17 0.87
C ARG A 56 0.42 -6.90 1.75
N VAL A 57 0.83 -7.86 2.56
CA VAL A 57 2.14 -7.87 3.21
C VAL A 57 3.15 -8.48 2.23
N LEU A 58 4.27 -7.79 2.04
CA LEU A 58 5.33 -8.18 1.10
C LEU A 58 6.47 -8.89 1.83
N LYS A 59 6.88 -8.35 3.00
CA LYS A 59 7.96 -8.89 3.81
C LYS A 59 7.73 -8.53 5.28
N VAL A 60 8.02 -9.47 6.16
CA VAL A 60 8.24 -9.25 7.59
C VAL A 60 9.72 -9.39 7.85
N ASP A 61 10.35 -8.30 8.23
CA ASP A 61 11.78 -8.23 8.57
C ASP A 61 11.90 -8.26 10.10
N GLU A 62 11.98 -9.47 10.65
CA GLU A 62 12.00 -9.67 12.10
C GLU A 62 13.25 -9.08 12.76
N PRO A 63 14.47 -9.23 12.22
CA PRO A 63 15.65 -8.60 12.77
C PRO A 63 15.55 -7.08 12.92
N ASN A 64 14.93 -6.41 11.95
CA ASN A 64 14.73 -4.96 11.95
C ASN A 64 13.36 -4.53 12.48
N GLN A 65 12.51 -5.48 12.91
CA GLN A 65 11.14 -5.27 13.40
C GLN A 65 10.31 -4.38 12.45
N THR A 66 10.39 -4.65 11.16
CA THR A 66 9.78 -3.83 10.10
C THR A 66 8.89 -4.69 9.20
N ILE A 67 7.75 -4.15 8.79
CA ILE A 67 6.84 -4.78 7.84
C ILE A 67 6.81 -3.92 6.57
N TYR A 68 7.01 -4.55 5.41
CA TYR A 68 6.79 -3.96 4.09
C TYR A 68 5.45 -4.43 3.55
N PHE A 69 4.63 -3.51 3.08
CA PHE A 69 3.27 -3.83 2.64
C PHE A 69 2.77 -2.86 1.56
N THR A 70 1.69 -3.23 0.90
CA THR A 70 0.93 -2.34 0.03
C THR A 70 -0.38 -1.93 0.68
N ALA A 71 -0.81 -0.71 0.41
CA ALA A 71 -2.05 -0.14 0.91
C ALA A 71 -2.74 0.71 -0.15
N SER A 72 -4.04 0.95 0.03
CA SER A 72 -4.87 1.81 -0.80
C SER A 72 -5.71 2.72 0.08
N GLY A 73 -5.92 3.98 -0.35
CA GLY A 73 -6.72 4.98 0.35
C GLY A 73 -5.99 5.69 1.50
N VAL A 74 -4.65 5.58 1.60
CA VAL A 74 -3.86 6.28 2.63
C VAL A 74 -3.85 7.78 2.39
N ASN A 75 -3.77 8.21 1.13
CA ASN A 75 -3.76 9.61 0.73
C ASN A 75 -5.19 10.04 0.40
N PRO A 76 -5.79 10.97 1.16
CA PRO A 76 -7.20 11.35 0.98
C PRO A 76 -7.48 12.13 -0.30
N ASP A 77 -6.45 12.76 -0.89
CA ASP A 77 -6.57 13.60 -2.08
C ASP A 77 -6.32 12.82 -3.39
N GLU A 78 -6.12 11.50 -3.31
CA GLU A 78 -5.87 10.63 -4.44
C GLU A 78 -7.02 9.64 -4.66
N ASP A 79 -7.04 9.00 -5.83
CA ASP A 79 -7.95 7.88 -6.09
C ASP A 79 -7.71 6.78 -5.04
N PRO A 80 -8.71 6.43 -4.22
CA PRO A 80 -8.56 5.45 -3.14
C PRO A 80 -8.29 4.02 -3.64
N TYR A 81 -8.38 3.76 -4.94
CA TYR A 81 -8.03 2.47 -5.54
C TYR A 81 -6.56 2.36 -5.91
N HIS A 82 -5.80 3.46 -5.96
CA HIS A 82 -4.35 3.43 -6.18
C HIS A 82 -3.65 2.61 -5.11
N VAL A 83 -2.69 1.80 -5.54
CA VAL A 83 -1.88 0.95 -4.67
C VAL A 83 -0.53 1.61 -4.47
N HIS A 84 -0.17 1.85 -3.21
CA HIS A 84 1.13 2.39 -2.81
C HIS A 84 1.89 1.40 -1.93
N TYR A 85 3.20 1.58 -1.86
CA TYR A 85 4.12 0.75 -1.09
C TYR A 85 4.59 1.49 0.16
N TYR A 86 4.57 0.78 1.28
CA TYR A 86 4.89 1.32 2.60
C TYR A 86 5.78 0.38 3.39
N LYS A 87 6.47 0.93 4.39
CA LYS A 87 7.02 0.17 5.51
C LYS A 87 6.58 0.77 6.83
N ILE A 88 6.53 -0.06 7.89
CA ILE A 88 6.13 0.35 9.24
C ILE A 88 6.84 -0.53 10.26
N GLY A 89 7.15 0.03 11.45
CA GLY A 89 7.66 -0.75 12.56
C GLY A 89 6.60 -1.69 13.17
N PHE A 90 7.04 -2.76 13.82
CA PHE A 90 6.14 -3.70 14.53
C PHE A 90 5.32 -3.00 15.62
N ASP A 91 5.83 -1.91 16.18
CA ASP A 91 5.15 -1.08 17.20
C ASP A 91 4.10 -0.12 16.61
N GLY A 92 3.92 -0.13 15.29
CA GLY A 92 2.99 0.75 14.57
C GLY A 92 3.50 2.18 14.38
N LYS A 93 4.80 2.41 14.58
CA LYS A 93 5.42 3.73 14.38
C LYS A 93 6.27 3.76 13.11
N ASN A 94 6.69 4.98 12.74
CA ASN A 94 7.59 5.23 11.62
C ASN A 94 7.08 4.64 10.30
N MET A 95 5.80 4.81 10.02
CA MET A 95 5.25 4.49 8.69
C MET A 95 5.87 5.42 7.65
N VAL A 96 6.42 4.84 6.61
CA VAL A 96 7.08 5.57 5.50
C VAL A 96 6.44 5.14 4.19
N SER A 97 6.03 6.12 3.37
CA SER A 97 5.67 5.88 1.97
C SER A 97 6.94 5.66 1.15
N LEU A 98 7.00 4.55 0.42
CA LEU A 98 8.10 4.22 -0.48
C LEU A 98 7.83 4.64 -1.93
N THR A 99 6.58 4.96 -2.24
CA THR A 99 6.08 5.39 -3.56
C THR A 99 5.16 6.59 -3.36
N PRO A 100 5.72 7.80 -3.12
CA PRO A 100 4.93 8.97 -2.73
C PRO A 100 4.23 9.70 -3.89
N GLN A 101 4.49 9.32 -5.16
CA GLN A 101 3.87 9.93 -6.33
C GLN A 101 2.41 9.48 -6.45
N ASP A 102 1.52 10.39 -6.89
CA ASP A 102 0.13 10.05 -7.17
C ASP A 102 0.01 9.11 -8.38
N GLY A 103 -0.63 7.98 -8.18
CA GLY A 103 -0.86 6.96 -9.20
C GLY A 103 -0.91 5.54 -8.65
N ASN A 104 -1.22 4.62 -9.52
CA ASN A 104 -1.22 3.20 -9.19
C ASN A 104 0.17 2.60 -9.42
N HIS A 105 0.79 2.09 -8.38
CA HIS A 105 2.18 1.63 -8.35
C HIS A 105 2.31 0.12 -8.52
N SER A 106 3.40 -0.27 -9.20
CA SER A 106 3.87 -1.65 -9.31
C SER A 106 5.38 -1.68 -9.13
N ALA A 107 5.85 -2.18 -7.98
CA ALA A 107 7.26 -2.14 -7.63
C ALA A 107 7.85 -3.53 -7.39
N VAL A 108 9.15 -3.63 -7.69
CA VAL A 108 9.99 -4.79 -7.40
C VAL A 108 11.16 -4.33 -6.54
N PHE A 109 11.37 -5.02 -5.41
CA PHE A 109 12.48 -4.76 -4.50
C PHE A 109 13.71 -5.59 -4.85
N ASN A 110 14.88 -5.06 -4.52
CA ASN A 110 16.07 -5.88 -4.43
C ASN A 110 15.98 -6.85 -3.23
N HIS A 111 16.92 -7.79 -3.14
CA HIS A 111 16.93 -8.84 -2.10
C HIS A 111 16.88 -8.25 -0.67
N ASP A 112 17.60 -7.17 -0.42
CA ASP A 112 17.77 -6.59 0.91
C ASP A 112 16.70 -5.54 1.27
N TYR A 113 15.76 -5.27 0.36
CA TYR A 113 14.74 -4.23 0.54
C TYR A 113 15.31 -2.82 0.82
N THR A 114 16.50 -2.55 0.27
CA THR A 114 17.14 -1.23 0.33
C THR A 114 16.88 -0.39 -0.92
N MET A 115 16.38 -1.01 -1.99
CA MET A 115 16.03 -0.36 -3.25
C MET A 115 14.79 -0.99 -3.84
N LEU A 116 14.04 -0.19 -4.60
CA LEU A 116 12.96 -0.68 -5.46
C LEU A 116 13.02 0.01 -6.82
N ILE A 117 12.58 -0.73 -7.85
CA ILE A 117 12.19 -0.17 -9.14
C ILE A 117 10.67 -0.14 -9.12
N ASP A 118 10.11 1.04 -9.30
CA ASP A 118 8.69 1.31 -9.29
C ASP A 118 8.23 1.83 -10.65
N LYS A 119 7.15 1.28 -11.16
CA LYS A 119 6.43 1.81 -12.31
C LYS A 119 5.04 2.24 -11.86
N TYR A 120 4.70 3.49 -12.10
CA TYR A 120 3.38 4.01 -11.78
C TYR A 120 2.74 4.75 -12.95
N SER A 121 1.43 4.81 -12.95
CA SER A 121 0.62 5.52 -13.94
C SER A 121 -0.77 5.80 -13.39
N LYS A 122 -1.46 6.71 -14.06
CA LYS A 122 -2.92 6.89 -13.96
C LYS A 122 -3.57 6.55 -15.29
N VAL A 123 -4.88 6.43 -15.33
CA VAL A 123 -5.62 6.13 -16.58
C VAL A 123 -5.42 7.19 -17.66
N ASN A 124 -5.10 8.42 -17.26
CA ASN A 124 -4.87 9.57 -18.12
C ASN A 124 -3.40 10.01 -18.19
N GLU A 125 -2.48 9.29 -17.54
CA GLU A 125 -1.04 9.60 -17.52
C GLU A 125 -0.22 8.40 -17.98
N ALA A 126 0.81 8.69 -18.78
CA ALA A 126 1.75 7.69 -19.25
C ALA A 126 2.55 7.07 -18.11
N PRO A 127 2.93 5.77 -18.19
CA PRO A 127 3.76 5.14 -17.19
C PRO A 127 5.11 5.82 -17.00
N ILE A 128 5.45 6.05 -15.73
CA ILE A 128 6.76 6.56 -15.28
C ILE A 128 7.45 5.46 -14.49
N THR A 129 8.76 5.30 -14.69
CA THR A 129 9.57 4.35 -13.93
C THR A 129 10.57 5.09 -13.07
N MET A 130 10.57 4.77 -11.77
CA MET A 130 11.45 5.31 -10.76
C MET A 130 12.41 4.25 -10.22
N VAL A 131 13.60 4.66 -9.84
CA VAL A 131 14.46 3.90 -8.93
C VAL A 131 14.48 4.64 -7.60
N THR A 132 14.15 3.94 -6.52
CA THR A 132 14.08 4.51 -5.18
C THR A 132 15.02 3.76 -4.25
N ALA A 133 15.93 4.49 -3.61
CA ALA A 133 16.74 3.99 -2.51
C ALA A 133 16.05 4.26 -1.17
N ILE A 134 16.08 3.28 -0.28
CA ILE A 134 15.54 3.35 1.09
C ILE A 134 16.73 3.46 2.04
N ASN A 135 16.92 4.63 2.62
CA ASN A 135 18.04 4.92 3.49
C ASN A 135 17.83 4.35 4.91
N LYS A 136 18.93 4.17 5.65
CA LYS A 136 18.89 3.63 7.02
C LYS A 136 18.16 4.54 8.01
N ASP A 137 18.12 5.84 7.76
CA ASP A 137 17.39 6.84 8.54
C ASP A 137 15.89 6.92 8.20
N ASN A 138 15.40 5.99 7.38
CA ASN A 138 14.03 5.93 6.86
C ASN A 138 13.67 7.01 5.83
N THR A 139 14.62 7.81 5.37
CA THR A 139 14.40 8.68 4.20
C THR A 139 14.44 7.86 2.91
N ILE A 140 13.81 8.38 1.86
CA ILE A 140 13.87 7.81 0.52
C ILE A 140 14.53 8.80 -0.44
N THR A 141 15.23 8.27 -1.45
CA THR A 141 15.79 9.04 -2.55
C THR A 141 15.35 8.40 -3.86
N SER A 142 14.54 9.11 -4.64
CA SER A 142 13.96 8.59 -5.88
C SER A 142 14.50 9.36 -7.08
N GLN A 143 14.72 8.63 -8.19
CA GLN A 143 15.12 9.17 -9.48
C GLN A 143 14.25 8.57 -10.58
N GLU A 144 13.72 9.43 -11.45
CA GLU A 144 13.07 8.99 -12.69
C GLU A 144 14.12 8.42 -13.65
N VAL A 145 13.86 7.23 -14.18
CA VAL A 145 14.76 6.54 -15.13
C VAL A 145 14.12 6.33 -16.49
N ALA A 146 12.79 6.34 -16.58
CA ALA A 146 12.07 6.24 -17.83
C ALA A 146 10.67 6.85 -17.74
N HIS A 147 10.24 7.44 -18.84
CA HIS A 147 8.87 7.92 -19.05
C HIS A 147 8.38 7.36 -20.39
N ALA A 148 7.23 6.71 -20.41
CA ALA A 148 6.70 6.13 -21.63
C ALA A 148 6.26 7.25 -22.60
N ASP A 149 6.76 7.19 -23.83
CA ASP A 149 6.33 8.08 -24.90
C ASP A 149 5.00 7.58 -25.50
N ILE A 150 3.94 8.37 -25.33
CA ILE A 150 2.60 8.10 -25.87
C ILE A 150 2.23 9.02 -27.03
N SER A 151 3.19 9.76 -27.61
CA SER A 151 2.95 10.71 -28.70
C SER A 151 2.26 10.04 -29.88
N LYS A 152 2.76 8.88 -30.31
CA LYS A 152 2.21 8.14 -31.46
C LYS A 152 0.76 7.72 -31.29
N ILE A 153 0.34 7.34 -30.08
CA ILE A 153 -1.06 6.98 -29.84
C ILE A 153 -1.96 8.21 -29.78
N LYS A 154 -1.46 9.32 -29.27
CA LYS A 154 -2.15 10.62 -29.31
C LYS A 154 -2.32 11.10 -30.75
N ASP A 155 -1.28 11.01 -31.57
CA ASP A 155 -1.32 11.36 -32.99
C ASP A 155 -2.30 10.49 -33.78
N ALA A 156 -2.51 9.23 -33.34
CA ALA A 156 -3.50 8.32 -33.88
C ALA A 156 -4.94 8.59 -33.39
N GLY A 157 -5.16 9.67 -32.62
CA GLY A 157 -6.47 10.09 -32.15
C GLY A 157 -6.90 9.52 -30.79
N TRP A 158 -5.98 8.90 -30.03
CA TRP A 158 -6.30 8.47 -28.67
C TRP A 158 -6.52 9.68 -27.76
N VAL A 159 -7.61 9.67 -27.01
CA VAL A 159 -7.96 10.67 -26.00
C VAL A 159 -7.91 10.00 -24.63
N ALA A 160 -7.26 10.65 -23.67
CA ALA A 160 -7.19 10.13 -22.31
C ALA A 160 -8.59 10.03 -21.68
N PRO A 161 -8.90 8.96 -20.95
CA PRO A 161 -10.13 8.88 -20.18
C PRO A 161 -10.22 10.00 -19.13
N GLU A 162 -11.43 10.48 -18.88
CA GLU A 162 -11.70 11.43 -17.80
C GLU A 162 -11.99 10.68 -16.51
N ILE A 163 -11.34 11.11 -15.44
CA ILE A 163 -11.63 10.63 -14.07
C ILE A 163 -12.77 11.48 -13.52
N PHE A 164 -13.79 10.85 -12.97
CA PHE A 164 -14.88 11.57 -12.31
C PHE A 164 -15.21 10.97 -10.94
N VAL A 165 -15.78 11.79 -10.08
CA VAL A 165 -16.30 11.36 -8.78
C VAL A 165 -17.79 11.73 -8.71
N ALA A 166 -18.63 10.73 -8.45
CA ALA A 166 -20.05 10.92 -8.27
C ALA A 166 -20.49 10.54 -6.85
N PRO A 167 -21.50 11.17 -6.27
CA PRO A 167 -22.05 10.74 -4.99
C PRO A 167 -22.71 9.36 -5.13
N GLY A 168 -22.45 8.47 -4.18
CA GLY A 168 -23.15 7.20 -4.05
C GLY A 168 -24.63 7.35 -3.74
N ARG A 169 -25.36 6.23 -3.66
CA ARG A 169 -26.80 6.22 -3.37
C ARG A 169 -27.16 6.91 -2.04
N ASP A 170 -26.24 6.92 -1.07
CA ASP A 170 -26.37 7.57 0.23
C ASP A 170 -26.13 9.08 0.18
N GLY A 171 -25.76 9.62 -0.99
CA GLY A 171 -25.43 11.02 -1.22
C GLY A 171 -24.13 11.49 -0.56
N LYS A 172 -23.32 10.60 -0.01
CA LYS A 172 -22.10 10.91 0.77
C LYS A 172 -20.88 10.16 0.30
N THR A 173 -21.01 8.86 0.00
CA THR A 173 -19.88 8.03 -0.41
C THR A 173 -19.38 8.45 -1.79
N PRO A 174 -18.11 8.85 -1.93
CA PRO A 174 -17.55 9.17 -3.25
C PRO A 174 -17.39 7.91 -4.08
N MET A 175 -17.97 7.90 -5.27
CA MET A 175 -17.84 6.82 -6.26
C MET A 175 -16.93 7.31 -7.37
N TRP A 176 -15.77 6.69 -7.46
CA TRP A 176 -14.77 6.98 -8.48
C TRP A 176 -15.06 6.18 -9.76
N GLY A 177 -14.90 6.83 -10.91
CA GLY A 177 -15.09 6.22 -12.21
C GLY A 177 -14.24 6.88 -13.31
N ILE A 178 -14.20 6.22 -14.45
CA ILE A 178 -13.51 6.65 -15.68
C ILE A 178 -14.43 6.42 -16.88
#